data_948a5b1f5f411720d7a32a08d14190a3
#
_entry.id   948a5b1f5f411720d7a32a08d14190a3
#
_cell.length_a   1.000
_cell.length_b   1.000
_cell.length_c   1.000
_cell.angle_alpha   90.00
_cell.angle_beta   90.00
_cell.angle_gamma   90.00
#
_symmetry.space_group_name_H-M   'P 1'
#
loop_
_entity.id
_entity.type
_entity.pdbx_description
1 polymer ?
#
loop_
_entity_poly.entity_id
_entity_poly.type
_entity_poly.pdbx_seq_one_letter_code
_entity_poly.pdbx_strand_id
1 'polypeptide(L)'
;MKELLKLGVYTLLGTLLLSAPFAGLGMLSTHLVTEKTFWIQLITLFLSAVSLQGLWLNPSKELCPWTYVDILPLSLLGLILLSYPYSIHPEPEKLLFIGQMVVLWYLLRQVLHECPVLIGYFSMFFIATGLIEAIWGFRQLQGWAYSNHSLFRLTGSFFNPGPYSGYLAITLPVALGILLEQSKRNMPYYLSMGCIGTAIVVLPAGMSRSAWIAVVVSCAWVYALYRLD
;
A
#
# COMPACT_ATOMS: atom_id res chain seq x y z
N MET A 1 -16.42 -13.00 22.16
CA MET A 1 -17.28 -12.22 21.25
C MET A 1 -16.67 -10.85 20.88
N LYS A 2 -16.22 -10.03 21.85
CA LYS A 2 -15.62 -8.70 21.56
C LYS A 2 -14.35 -8.79 20.70
N GLU A 3 -13.44 -9.72 20.96
CA GLU A 3 -12.19 -9.89 20.17
C GLU A 3 -12.47 -10.35 18.74
N LEU A 4 -13.44 -11.24 18.52
CA LEU A 4 -13.86 -11.66 17.18
C LEU A 4 -14.46 -10.50 16.38
N LEU A 5 -15.27 -9.65 17.02
CA LEU A 5 -15.83 -8.47 16.38
C LEU A 5 -14.73 -7.48 15.99
N LYS A 6 -13.79 -7.23 16.88
CA LYS A 6 -12.62 -6.37 16.65
C LYS A 6 -11.78 -6.87 15.47
N LEU A 7 -11.43 -8.17 15.48
CA LEU A 7 -10.71 -8.80 14.38
C LEU A 7 -11.47 -8.64 13.05
N GLY A 8 -12.80 -8.88 13.05
CA GLY A 8 -13.63 -8.72 11.87
C GLY A 8 -13.63 -7.29 11.33
N VAL A 9 -13.74 -6.28 12.20
CA VAL A 9 -13.71 -4.86 11.82
C VAL A 9 -12.36 -4.48 11.23
N TYR A 10 -11.25 -4.87 11.88
CA TYR A 10 -9.90 -4.58 11.37
C TYR A 10 -9.62 -5.29 10.05
N THR A 11 -10.07 -6.54 9.90
CA THR A 11 -9.96 -7.27 8.63
C THR A 11 -10.72 -6.54 7.52
N LEU A 12 -11.95 -6.13 7.78
CA LEU A 12 -12.78 -5.41 6.80
C LEU A 12 -12.13 -4.09 6.39
N LEU A 13 -11.76 -3.24 7.34
CA LEU A 13 -11.16 -1.94 7.05
C LEU A 13 -9.81 -2.06 6.33
N GLY A 14 -8.96 -3.01 6.74
CA GLY A 14 -7.69 -3.25 6.07
C GLY A 14 -7.87 -3.80 4.65
N THR A 15 -8.84 -4.69 4.43
CA THR A 15 -9.17 -5.19 3.10
C THR A 15 -9.68 -4.08 2.19
N LEU A 16 -10.55 -3.21 2.70
CA LEU A 16 -11.02 -2.04 1.96
C LEU A 16 -9.89 -1.06 1.63
N LEU A 17 -8.95 -0.84 2.56
CA LEU A 17 -7.77 -0.01 2.32
C LEU A 17 -6.89 -0.59 1.20
N LEU A 18 -6.59 -1.88 1.27
CA LEU A 18 -5.77 -2.55 0.27
C LEU A 18 -6.46 -2.66 -1.10
N SER A 19 -7.79 -2.52 -1.16
CA SER A 19 -8.53 -2.44 -2.41
C SER A 19 -8.53 -1.04 -3.05
N ALA A 20 -7.95 -0.03 -2.40
CA ALA A 20 -7.89 1.34 -2.89
C ALA A 20 -7.35 1.51 -4.33
N PRO A 21 -6.38 0.70 -4.83
CA PRO A 21 -5.98 0.76 -6.24
C PRO A 21 -7.14 0.57 -7.22
N PHE A 22 -8.15 -0.22 -6.86
CA PHE A 22 -9.32 -0.51 -7.69
C PHE A 22 -10.49 0.47 -7.47
N ALA A 23 -10.40 1.40 -6.52
CA ALA A 23 -11.38 2.47 -6.39
C ALA A 23 -11.33 3.36 -7.64
N GLY A 24 -12.48 3.73 -8.18
CA GLY A 24 -12.52 4.56 -9.40
C GLY A 24 -13.46 4.01 -10.47
N LEU A 25 -14.53 3.36 -10.03
CA LEU A 25 -15.57 2.83 -10.93
C LEU A 25 -16.56 3.90 -11.41
N GLY A 26 -16.17 5.18 -11.37
CA GLY A 26 -17.01 6.29 -11.84
C GLY A 26 -18.18 6.62 -10.91
N MET A 27 -18.13 6.21 -9.64
CA MET A 27 -19.25 6.41 -8.70
C MET A 27 -19.31 7.82 -8.12
N LEU A 28 -18.18 8.52 -7.97
CA LEU A 28 -18.10 9.79 -7.24
C LEU A 28 -17.61 10.95 -8.11
N SER A 29 -16.72 10.72 -9.05
CA SER A 29 -16.17 11.76 -9.91
C SER A 29 -15.65 11.20 -11.22
N THR A 30 -15.36 12.09 -12.19
CA THR A 30 -14.67 11.75 -13.45
C THR A 30 -13.16 11.59 -13.28
N HIS A 31 -12.62 11.83 -12.07
CA HIS A 31 -11.18 11.84 -11.79
C HIS A 31 -10.76 10.68 -10.92
N LEU A 32 -10.16 9.65 -11.49
CA LEU A 32 -9.64 8.45 -10.82
C LEU A 32 -8.75 8.75 -9.60
N VAL A 33 -7.92 9.79 -9.66
CA VAL A 33 -7.05 10.18 -8.55
C VAL A 33 -7.86 10.63 -7.35
N THR A 34 -8.87 11.47 -7.57
CA THR A 34 -9.76 11.98 -6.51
C THR A 34 -10.53 10.86 -5.83
N GLU A 35 -11.04 9.89 -6.60
CA GLU A 35 -11.79 8.76 -6.06
C GLU A 35 -10.90 7.88 -5.15
N LYS A 36 -9.68 7.55 -5.59
CA LYS A 36 -8.72 6.77 -4.80
C LYS A 36 -8.30 7.50 -3.53
N THR A 37 -8.03 8.79 -3.63
CA THR A 37 -7.67 9.63 -2.49
C THR A 37 -8.81 9.68 -1.47
N PHE A 38 -10.03 9.95 -1.94
CA PHE A 38 -11.22 9.97 -1.10
C PHE A 38 -11.45 8.62 -0.39
N TRP A 39 -11.27 7.50 -1.11
CA TRP A 39 -11.41 6.17 -0.55
C TRP A 39 -10.43 5.91 0.61
N ILE A 40 -9.16 6.24 0.42
CA ILE A 40 -8.13 6.12 1.45
C ILE A 40 -8.45 7.03 2.65
N GLN A 41 -8.87 8.28 2.40
CA GLN A 41 -9.25 9.22 3.45
C GLN A 41 -10.42 8.72 4.28
N LEU A 42 -11.46 8.21 3.63
CA LEU A 42 -12.65 7.68 4.30
C LEU A 42 -12.29 6.50 5.21
N ILE A 43 -11.50 5.54 4.71
CA ILE A 43 -11.10 4.37 5.50
C ILE A 43 -10.19 4.77 6.66
N THR A 44 -9.27 5.72 6.45
CA THR A 44 -8.41 6.24 7.52
C THR A 44 -9.24 6.90 8.63
N LEU A 45 -10.30 7.61 8.27
CA LEU A 45 -11.24 8.21 9.23
C LEU A 45 -11.94 7.12 10.06
N PHE A 46 -12.46 6.07 9.41
CA PHE A 46 -13.11 4.94 10.11
C PHE A 46 -12.12 4.21 11.02
N LEU A 47 -10.90 3.93 10.55
CA LEU A 47 -9.85 3.33 11.38
C LEU A 47 -9.51 4.19 12.59
N SER A 48 -9.43 5.51 12.41
CA SER A 48 -9.18 6.45 13.51
C SER A 48 -10.32 6.40 14.54
N ALA A 49 -11.56 6.42 14.09
CA ALA A 49 -12.74 6.35 14.98
C ALA A 49 -12.78 5.05 15.79
N VAL A 50 -12.54 3.91 15.15
CA VAL A 50 -12.48 2.60 15.81
C VAL A 50 -11.34 2.51 16.82
N SER A 51 -10.15 3.02 16.45
CA SER A 51 -8.99 3.02 17.33
C SER A 51 -9.18 3.91 18.55
N LEU A 52 -9.73 5.12 18.37
CA LEU A 52 -10.06 6.05 19.45
C LEU A 52 -11.13 5.49 20.38
N GLN A 53 -12.17 4.87 19.84
CA GLN A 53 -13.19 4.18 20.63
C GLN A 53 -12.57 3.04 21.46
N GLY A 54 -11.66 2.28 20.85
CA GLY A 54 -10.92 1.20 21.54
C GLY A 54 -10.09 1.71 22.72
N LEU A 55 -9.40 2.84 22.55
CA LEU A 55 -8.63 3.50 23.62
C LEU A 55 -9.55 4.08 24.72
N TRP A 56 -10.68 4.67 24.34
CA TRP A 56 -11.63 5.23 25.31
C TRP A 56 -12.28 4.14 26.16
N LEU A 57 -12.62 3.00 25.57
CA LEU A 57 -13.22 1.87 26.29
C LEU A 57 -12.21 1.08 27.15
N ASN A 58 -10.94 1.17 26.82
CA ASN A 58 -9.87 0.50 27.55
C ASN A 58 -8.61 1.41 27.66
N PRO A 59 -8.62 2.37 28.61
CA PRO A 59 -7.51 3.32 28.80
C PRO A 59 -6.17 2.68 29.17
N SER A 60 -6.19 1.46 29.71
CA SER A 60 -4.97 0.71 30.06
C SER A 60 -4.40 -0.11 28.89
N LYS A 61 -4.92 0.11 27.67
CA LYS A 61 -4.46 -0.59 26.48
C LYS A 61 -3.00 -0.23 26.16
N GLU A 62 -2.18 -1.25 25.99
CA GLU A 62 -0.80 -1.07 25.56
C GLU A 62 -0.74 -0.50 24.13
N LEU A 63 0.03 0.56 23.98
CA LEU A 63 0.33 1.12 22.68
C LEU A 63 1.51 0.38 22.04
N CYS A 64 1.49 0.29 20.72
CA CYS A 64 2.60 -0.27 19.96
C CYS A 64 3.91 0.48 20.32
N PRO A 65 4.97 -0.22 20.76
CA PRO A 65 6.22 0.41 21.14
C PRO A 65 6.86 1.15 19.96
N TRP A 66 7.46 2.31 20.23
CA TRP A 66 8.17 3.10 19.25
C TRP A 66 9.43 2.38 18.76
N THR A 67 9.66 2.46 17.45
CA THR A 67 10.86 1.96 16.78
C THR A 67 11.51 3.05 15.95
N TYR A 68 12.77 2.86 15.54
CA TYR A 68 13.48 3.82 14.67
C TYR A 68 12.75 4.07 13.34
N VAL A 69 12.00 3.09 12.84
CA VAL A 69 11.24 3.20 11.60
C VAL A 69 10.11 4.24 11.70
N ASP A 70 9.59 4.49 12.92
CA ASP A 70 8.53 5.46 13.15
C ASP A 70 8.98 6.90 12.99
N ILE A 71 10.27 7.16 13.07
CA ILE A 71 10.83 8.49 12.86
C ILE A 71 10.72 8.90 11.38
N LEU A 72 10.73 7.95 10.45
CA LEU A 72 10.72 8.24 9.02
C LEU A 72 9.47 9.01 8.55
N PRO A 73 8.23 8.57 8.82
CA PRO A 73 7.05 9.33 8.39
C PRO A 73 6.94 10.70 9.08
N LEU A 74 7.39 10.83 10.34
CA LEU A 74 7.42 12.13 11.05
C LEU A 74 8.48 13.04 10.47
N SER A 75 9.68 12.55 10.17
CA SER A 75 10.75 13.37 9.56
C SER A 75 10.34 13.86 8.18
N LEU A 76 9.70 13.00 7.38
CA LEU A 76 9.15 13.38 6.07
C LEU A 76 8.10 14.48 6.21
N LEU A 77 7.12 14.32 7.13
CA LEU A 77 6.12 15.35 7.41
C LEU A 77 6.77 16.64 7.87
N GLY A 78 7.76 16.58 8.77
CA GLY A 78 8.53 17.73 9.25
C GLY A 78 9.23 18.48 8.13
N LEU A 79 9.91 17.78 7.23
CA LEU A 79 10.56 18.36 6.05
C LEU A 79 9.55 19.06 5.12
N ILE A 80 8.40 18.45 4.91
CA ILE A 80 7.34 19.01 4.07
C ILE A 80 6.76 20.28 4.74
N LEU A 81 6.49 20.24 6.05
CA LEU A 81 6.00 21.41 6.79
C LEU A 81 7.00 22.56 6.78
N LEU A 82 8.30 22.27 6.90
CA LEU A 82 9.36 23.28 6.82
C LEU A 82 9.49 23.89 5.43
N SER A 83 9.28 23.10 4.36
CA SER A 83 9.36 23.56 2.98
C SER A 83 8.08 24.25 2.49
N TYR A 84 6.94 23.99 3.12
CA TYR A 84 5.63 24.47 2.68
C TYR A 84 5.53 26.00 2.53
N PRO A 85 6.04 26.84 3.46
CA PRO A 85 5.98 28.29 3.31
C PRO A 85 6.78 28.83 2.13
N TYR A 86 7.74 28.05 1.61
CA TYR A 86 8.59 28.42 0.47
C TYR A 86 8.05 27.90 -0.87
N SER A 87 6.90 27.22 -0.86
CA SER A 87 6.27 26.70 -2.07
C SER A 87 5.70 27.84 -2.91
N ILE A 88 5.98 27.82 -4.22
CA ILE A 88 5.41 28.78 -5.18
C ILE A 88 3.90 28.56 -5.34
N HIS A 89 3.45 27.32 -5.23
CA HIS A 89 2.04 26.93 -5.31
C HIS A 89 1.70 26.02 -4.12
N PRO A 90 1.37 26.62 -2.94
CA PRO A 90 1.00 25.84 -1.77
C PRO A 90 -0.36 25.15 -1.99
N GLU A 91 -0.39 23.81 -1.87
CA GLU A 91 -1.59 23.00 -1.97
C GLU A 91 -1.94 22.41 -0.60
N PRO A 92 -2.82 23.05 0.18
CA PRO A 92 -3.15 22.59 1.53
C PRO A 92 -3.78 21.19 1.54
N GLU A 93 -4.51 20.82 0.51
CA GLU A 93 -5.12 19.49 0.38
C GLU A 93 -4.07 18.38 0.32
N LYS A 94 -2.96 18.58 -0.40
CA LYS A 94 -1.85 17.63 -0.44
C LYS A 94 -1.15 17.50 0.91
N LEU A 95 -0.98 18.63 1.61
CA LEU A 95 -0.39 18.63 2.94
C LEU A 95 -1.28 17.85 3.94
N LEU A 96 -2.58 18.10 3.93
CA LEU A 96 -3.54 17.36 4.76
C LEU A 96 -3.52 15.86 4.44
N PHE A 97 -3.48 15.49 3.15
CA PHE A 97 -3.38 14.09 2.73
C PHE A 97 -2.11 13.42 3.25
N ILE A 98 -0.96 14.08 3.17
CA ILE A 98 0.31 13.54 3.70
C ILE A 98 0.22 13.37 5.23
N GLY A 99 -0.30 14.36 5.95
CA GLY A 99 -0.55 14.25 7.39
C GLY A 99 -1.43 13.06 7.74
N GLN A 100 -2.47 12.83 6.95
CA GLN A 100 -3.36 11.70 7.10
C GLN A 100 -2.66 10.35 6.82
N MET A 101 -1.73 10.29 5.87
CA MET A 101 -0.92 9.08 5.63
C MET A 101 -0.01 8.76 6.81
N VAL A 102 0.53 9.78 7.48
CA VAL A 102 1.31 9.59 8.72
C VAL A 102 0.42 9.02 9.83
N VAL A 103 -0.80 9.56 10.00
CA VAL A 103 -1.78 9.01 10.96
C VAL A 103 -2.10 7.55 10.60
N LEU A 104 -2.36 7.26 9.33
CA LEU A 104 -2.65 5.91 8.86
C LEU A 104 -1.51 4.93 9.18
N TRP A 105 -0.25 5.34 9.04
CA TRP A 105 0.92 4.55 9.43
C TRP A 105 0.83 4.09 10.89
N TYR A 106 0.60 5.01 11.84
CA TYR A 106 0.53 4.67 13.26
C TYR A 106 -0.70 3.81 13.59
N LEU A 107 -1.83 4.08 12.94
CA LEU A 107 -3.04 3.27 13.10
C LEU A 107 -2.82 1.83 12.64
N LEU A 108 -2.22 1.64 11.47
CA LEU A 108 -1.93 0.30 10.95
C LEU A 108 -0.94 -0.45 11.84
N ARG A 109 0.10 0.23 12.32
CA ARG A 109 1.03 -0.37 13.29
C ARG A 109 0.31 -0.84 14.55
N GLN A 110 -0.56 0.01 15.11
CA GLN A 110 -1.36 -0.35 16.29
C GLN A 110 -2.27 -1.54 16.01
N VAL A 111 -2.97 -1.56 14.89
CA VAL A 111 -3.85 -2.67 14.47
C VAL A 111 -3.05 -3.97 14.33
N LEU A 112 -1.89 -3.94 13.68
CA LEU A 112 -1.06 -5.13 13.47
C LEU A 112 -0.39 -5.61 14.78
N HIS A 113 -0.07 -4.70 15.69
CA HIS A 113 0.42 -5.04 17.02
C HIS A 113 -0.67 -5.75 17.85
N GLU A 114 -1.91 -5.29 17.78
CA GLU A 114 -3.04 -5.88 18.48
C GLU A 114 -3.50 -7.22 17.88
N CYS A 115 -3.37 -7.36 16.58
CA CYS A 115 -3.84 -8.53 15.83
C CYS A 115 -2.76 -9.02 14.84
N PRO A 116 -1.67 -9.67 15.33
CA PRO A 116 -0.54 -10.10 14.49
C PRO A 116 -0.93 -11.06 13.35
N VAL A 117 -2.00 -11.82 13.53
CA VAL A 117 -2.57 -12.71 12.48
C VAL A 117 -2.90 -11.94 11.19
N LEU A 118 -3.23 -10.65 11.29
CA LEU A 118 -3.54 -9.82 10.14
C LEU A 118 -2.33 -9.53 9.26
N ILE A 119 -1.10 -9.64 9.77
CA ILE A 119 0.11 -9.42 8.97
C ILE A 119 0.14 -10.39 7.78
N GLY A 120 -0.02 -11.68 8.05
CA GLY A 120 -0.06 -12.69 6.98
C GLY A 120 -1.22 -12.48 6.01
N TYR A 121 -2.42 -12.22 6.56
CA TYR A 121 -3.61 -11.98 5.75
C TYR A 121 -3.45 -10.75 4.83
N PHE A 122 -3.02 -9.61 5.37
CA PHE A 122 -2.84 -8.39 4.58
C PHE A 122 -1.70 -8.51 3.58
N SER A 123 -0.61 -9.18 3.92
CA SER A 123 0.49 -9.43 2.98
C SER A 123 0.00 -10.26 1.78
N MET A 124 -0.76 -11.32 2.03
CA MET A 124 -1.32 -12.15 0.97
C MET A 124 -2.32 -11.38 0.09
N PHE A 125 -3.20 -10.59 0.71
CA PHE A 125 -4.15 -9.77 -0.02
C PHE A 125 -3.44 -8.69 -0.85
N PHE A 126 -2.40 -8.07 -0.30
CA PHE A 126 -1.58 -7.07 -0.99
C PHE A 126 -0.84 -7.66 -2.21
N ILE A 127 -0.27 -8.87 -2.08
CA ILE A 127 0.34 -9.56 -3.22
C ILE A 127 -0.72 -9.93 -4.28
N ALA A 128 -1.90 -10.36 -3.85
CA ALA A 128 -2.99 -10.67 -4.78
C ALA A 128 -3.43 -9.43 -5.58
N THR A 129 -3.58 -8.29 -4.93
CA THR A 129 -3.90 -7.03 -5.61
C THR A 129 -2.76 -6.58 -6.53
N GLY A 130 -1.50 -6.76 -6.14
CA GLY A 130 -0.34 -6.50 -6.98
C GLY A 130 -0.29 -7.41 -8.22
N LEU A 131 -0.62 -8.69 -8.07
CA LEU A 131 -0.73 -9.62 -9.19
C LEU A 131 -1.85 -9.20 -10.17
N ILE A 132 -3.02 -8.81 -9.66
CA ILE A 132 -4.12 -8.32 -10.49
C ILE A 132 -3.69 -7.07 -11.26
N GLU A 133 -3.02 -6.11 -10.61
CA GLU A 133 -2.48 -4.92 -11.27
C GLU A 133 -1.44 -5.26 -12.34
N ALA A 134 -0.53 -6.19 -12.05
CA ALA A 134 0.48 -6.62 -13.01
C ALA A 134 -0.16 -7.31 -14.23
N ILE A 135 -1.16 -8.18 -14.02
CA ILE A 135 -1.91 -8.82 -15.12
C ILE A 135 -2.68 -7.77 -15.92
N TRP A 136 -3.31 -6.79 -15.24
CA TRP A 136 -4.02 -5.70 -15.94
C TRP A 136 -3.06 -4.90 -16.81
N GLY A 137 -1.92 -4.50 -16.26
CA GLY A 137 -0.87 -3.81 -17.03
C GLY A 137 -0.36 -4.63 -18.21
N PHE A 138 -0.16 -5.93 -18.03
CA PHE A 138 0.21 -6.84 -19.12
C PHE A 138 -0.84 -6.84 -20.24
N ARG A 139 -2.13 -6.91 -19.90
CA ARG A 139 -3.22 -6.80 -20.88
C ARG A 139 -3.24 -5.47 -21.62
N GLN A 140 -2.92 -4.36 -20.93
CA GLN A 140 -2.80 -3.03 -21.56
C GLN A 140 -1.63 -3.01 -22.56
N LEU A 141 -0.48 -3.60 -22.23
CA LEU A 141 0.68 -3.68 -23.13
C LEU A 141 0.37 -4.47 -24.41
N GLN A 142 -0.41 -5.55 -24.28
CA GLN A 142 -0.84 -6.38 -25.42
C GLN A 142 -1.98 -5.74 -26.24
N GLY A 143 -2.54 -4.61 -25.76
CA GLY A 143 -3.69 -3.97 -26.42
C GLY A 143 -5.04 -4.67 -26.13
N TRP A 144 -5.10 -5.57 -25.15
CA TRP A 144 -6.33 -6.28 -24.74
C TRP A 144 -7.15 -5.52 -23.69
N ALA A 145 -6.60 -4.44 -23.15
CA ALA A 145 -7.29 -3.55 -22.24
C ALA A 145 -6.91 -2.09 -22.53
N TYR A 146 -7.86 -1.18 -22.30
CA TYR A 146 -7.61 0.24 -22.46
C TYR A 146 -6.79 0.81 -21.31
N SER A 147 -5.92 1.76 -21.62
CA SER A 147 -5.23 2.60 -20.64
C SER A 147 -6.14 3.74 -20.18
N ASN A 148 -5.98 4.14 -18.92
CA ASN A 148 -6.69 5.30 -18.36
C ASN A 148 -6.08 6.64 -18.79
N HIS A 149 -5.02 6.63 -19.61
CA HIS A 149 -4.34 7.84 -20.09
C HIS A 149 -4.10 7.79 -21.59
N SER A 150 -4.34 8.93 -22.28
CA SER A 150 -4.24 9.01 -23.76
C SER A 150 -2.82 8.82 -24.31
N LEU A 151 -1.79 9.23 -23.54
CA LEU A 151 -0.39 9.18 -23.96
C LEU A 151 0.37 7.93 -23.51
N PHE A 152 -0.11 7.23 -22.49
CA PHE A 152 0.59 6.08 -21.91
C PHE A 152 -0.20 4.79 -22.11
N ARG A 153 0.44 3.77 -22.62
CA ARG A 153 -0.18 2.45 -22.80
C ARG A 153 -0.38 1.68 -21.50
N LEU A 154 0.50 1.91 -20.52
CA LEU A 154 0.57 1.16 -19.29
C LEU A 154 0.25 2.07 -18.10
N THR A 155 -0.87 1.84 -17.46
CA THR A 155 -1.30 2.57 -16.26
C THR A 155 -1.90 1.67 -15.19
N GLY A 156 -2.18 0.40 -15.50
CA GLY A 156 -2.97 -0.47 -14.62
C GLY A 156 -4.33 0.14 -14.33
N SER A 157 -4.78 0.07 -13.10
CA SER A 157 -5.97 0.77 -12.61
C SER A 157 -5.71 2.25 -12.29
N PHE A 158 -4.45 2.72 -12.35
CA PHE A 158 -4.08 4.11 -12.09
C PHE A 158 -4.25 4.97 -13.32
N PHE A 159 -4.23 6.30 -13.12
CA PHE A 159 -4.27 7.26 -14.22
C PHE A 159 -2.89 7.40 -14.91
N ASN A 160 -1.79 7.11 -14.22
CA ASN A 160 -0.43 7.45 -14.64
C ASN A 160 0.51 6.26 -14.40
N PRO A 161 1.49 6.00 -15.28
CA PRO A 161 2.46 4.90 -15.11
C PRO A 161 3.36 5.04 -13.87
N GLY A 162 3.59 6.26 -13.36
CA GLY A 162 4.39 6.49 -12.15
C GLY A 162 3.80 5.82 -10.89
N PRO A 163 2.57 6.17 -10.48
CA PRO A 163 1.87 5.49 -9.37
C PRO A 163 1.70 3.99 -9.58
N TYR A 164 1.42 3.53 -10.80
CA TYR A 164 1.34 2.11 -11.14
C TYR A 164 2.67 1.39 -10.85
N SER A 165 3.77 1.91 -11.38
CA SER A 165 5.10 1.34 -11.16
C SER A 165 5.51 1.41 -9.68
N GLY A 166 5.16 2.50 -8.98
CA GLY A 166 5.37 2.64 -7.55
C GLY A 166 4.63 1.58 -6.73
N TYR A 167 3.38 1.30 -7.09
CA TYR A 167 2.59 0.25 -6.44
C TYR A 167 3.23 -1.14 -6.61
N LEU A 168 3.66 -1.50 -7.81
CA LEU A 168 4.36 -2.75 -8.06
C LEU A 168 5.71 -2.79 -7.33
N ALA A 169 6.43 -1.66 -7.25
CA ALA A 169 7.71 -1.58 -6.55
C ALA A 169 7.60 -1.84 -5.05
N ILE A 170 6.48 -1.50 -4.41
CA ILE A 170 6.22 -1.82 -3.00
C ILE A 170 5.74 -3.27 -2.85
N THR A 171 5.00 -3.81 -3.81
CA THR A 171 4.46 -5.17 -3.75
C THR A 171 5.55 -6.23 -3.90
N LEU A 172 6.56 -5.99 -4.76
CA LEU A 172 7.61 -6.97 -5.08
C LEU A 172 8.44 -7.42 -3.88
N PRO A 173 8.95 -6.55 -2.99
CA PRO A 173 9.71 -6.99 -1.83
C PRO A 173 8.85 -7.79 -0.83
N VAL A 174 7.55 -7.48 -0.71
CA VAL A 174 6.63 -8.27 0.13
C VAL A 174 6.44 -9.66 -0.47
N ALA A 175 6.24 -9.75 -1.78
CA ALA A 175 6.13 -11.04 -2.48
C ALA A 175 7.42 -11.86 -2.37
N LEU A 176 8.59 -11.22 -2.48
CA LEU A 176 9.88 -11.89 -2.30
C LEU A 176 10.06 -12.41 -0.88
N GLY A 177 9.74 -11.63 0.14
CA GLY A 177 9.82 -12.05 1.55
C GLY A 177 8.99 -13.31 1.79
N ILE A 178 7.71 -13.28 1.38
CA ILE A 178 6.85 -14.47 1.52
C ILE A 178 7.39 -15.65 0.72
N LEU A 179 7.89 -15.44 -0.49
CA LEU A 179 8.45 -16.52 -1.31
C LEU A 179 9.65 -17.19 -0.63
N LEU A 180 10.53 -16.40 -0.01
CA LEU A 180 11.73 -16.90 0.69
C LEU A 180 11.39 -17.69 1.96
N GLU A 181 10.34 -17.29 2.69
CA GLU A 181 9.88 -17.96 3.90
C GLU A 181 9.17 -19.30 3.63
N GLN A 182 8.67 -19.52 2.40
CA GLN A 182 7.91 -20.72 2.09
C GLN A 182 8.83 -21.93 1.80
N SER A 183 8.85 -22.90 2.69
CA SER A 183 9.55 -24.19 2.47
C SER A 183 8.77 -25.16 1.59
N LYS A 184 7.46 -24.96 1.41
CA LYS A 184 6.57 -25.83 0.64
C LYS A 184 5.91 -25.03 -0.49
N ARG A 185 5.64 -25.71 -1.62
CA ARG A 185 4.87 -25.15 -2.74
C ARG A 185 3.38 -25.13 -2.41
N ASN A 186 2.97 -24.10 -1.70
CA ASN A 186 1.60 -23.83 -1.26
C ASN A 186 1.02 -22.61 -1.98
N MET A 187 -0.21 -22.22 -1.64
CA MET A 187 -0.89 -21.07 -2.26
C MET A 187 -0.07 -19.76 -2.15
N PRO A 188 0.49 -19.36 -0.97
CA PRO A 188 1.37 -18.20 -0.86
C PRO A 188 2.58 -18.23 -1.82
N TYR A 189 3.23 -19.38 -1.96
CA TYR A 189 4.34 -19.57 -2.87
C TYR A 189 3.96 -19.24 -4.32
N TYR A 190 2.89 -19.86 -4.83
CA TYR A 190 2.46 -19.66 -6.23
C TYR A 190 1.96 -18.25 -6.48
N LEU A 191 1.26 -17.64 -5.51
CA LEU A 191 0.79 -16.26 -5.61
C LEU A 191 1.97 -15.29 -5.70
N SER A 192 2.99 -15.47 -4.85
CA SER A 192 4.20 -14.66 -4.85
C SER A 192 5.00 -14.82 -6.15
N MET A 193 5.19 -16.06 -6.61
CA MET A 193 5.86 -16.32 -7.90
C MET A 193 5.12 -15.67 -9.06
N GLY A 194 3.79 -15.80 -9.11
CA GLY A 194 2.97 -15.17 -10.15
C GLY A 194 3.09 -13.66 -10.12
N CYS A 195 3.03 -13.05 -8.93
CA CYS A 195 3.20 -11.61 -8.77
C CYS A 195 4.58 -11.13 -9.24
N ILE A 196 5.65 -11.77 -8.77
CA ILE A 196 7.02 -11.41 -9.16
C ILE A 196 7.22 -11.58 -10.67
N GLY A 197 6.82 -12.73 -11.23
CA GLY A 197 7.01 -13.04 -12.65
C GLY A 197 6.29 -12.04 -13.56
N THR A 198 5.01 -11.73 -13.27
CA THR A 198 4.24 -10.76 -14.07
C THR A 198 4.73 -9.34 -13.89
N ALA A 199 5.06 -8.93 -12.65
CA ALA A 199 5.55 -7.58 -12.36
C ALA A 199 6.91 -7.29 -13.05
N ILE A 200 7.84 -8.27 -13.07
CA ILE A 200 9.12 -8.13 -13.79
C ILE A 200 8.91 -7.88 -15.29
N VAL A 201 7.90 -8.50 -15.88
CA VAL A 201 7.59 -8.31 -17.32
C VAL A 201 7.02 -6.92 -17.61
N VAL A 202 6.15 -6.40 -16.74
CA VAL A 202 5.45 -5.13 -17.00
C VAL A 202 6.19 -3.89 -16.47
N LEU A 203 6.98 -4.04 -15.43
CA LEU A 203 7.68 -2.93 -14.77
C LEU A 203 8.60 -2.13 -15.73
N PRO A 204 9.35 -2.75 -16.68
CA PRO A 204 10.14 -2.04 -17.67
C PRO A 204 9.34 -1.04 -18.48
N ALA A 205 8.14 -1.41 -18.89
CA ALA A 205 7.27 -0.57 -19.70
C ALA A 205 6.63 0.59 -18.90
N GLY A 206 6.66 0.54 -17.57
CA GLY A 206 6.19 1.60 -16.68
C GLY A 206 7.06 2.87 -16.70
N MET A 207 8.22 2.83 -17.35
CA MET A 207 9.14 3.97 -17.58
C MET A 207 9.54 4.76 -16.31
N SER A 208 9.38 4.17 -15.13
CA SER A 208 9.69 4.81 -13.85
C SER A 208 11.06 4.36 -13.33
N ARG A 209 12.10 5.18 -13.51
CA ARG A 209 13.47 4.90 -13.04
C ARG A 209 13.52 4.76 -11.51
N SER A 210 12.78 5.59 -10.79
CA SER A 210 12.70 5.53 -9.32
C SER A 210 12.11 4.21 -8.82
N ALA A 211 11.08 3.69 -9.50
CA ALA A 211 10.49 2.40 -9.16
C ALA A 211 11.50 1.24 -9.34
N TRP A 212 12.31 1.28 -10.39
CA TRP A 212 13.38 0.30 -10.61
C TRP A 212 14.40 0.27 -9.49
N ILE A 213 14.92 1.46 -9.13
CA ILE A 213 15.87 1.59 -8.02
C ILE A 213 15.25 1.10 -6.73
N ALA A 214 14.01 1.48 -6.45
CA ALA A 214 13.28 1.05 -5.26
C ALA A 214 13.13 -0.47 -5.20
N VAL A 215 12.78 -1.14 -6.31
CA VAL A 215 12.68 -2.61 -6.37
C VAL A 215 14.03 -3.26 -6.09
N VAL A 216 15.09 -2.83 -6.77
CA VAL A 216 16.41 -3.43 -6.60
C VAL A 216 16.88 -3.29 -5.16
N VAL A 217 16.80 -2.09 -4.59
CA VAL A 217 17.24 -1.82 -3.22
C VAL A 217 16.41 -2.59 -2.19
N SER A 218 15.09 -2.54 -2.31
CA SER A 218 14.20 -3.19 -1.33
C SER A 218 14.27 -4.72 -1.42
N CYS A 219 14.32 -5.30 -2.61
CA CYS A 219 14.48 -6.74 -2.77
C CYS A 219 15.86 -7.24 -2.31
N ALA A 220 16.93 -6.49 -2.59
CA ALA A 220 18.26 -6.80 -2.07
C ALA A 220 18.29 -6.75 -0.53
N TRP A 221 17.62 -5.76 0.06
CA TRP A 221 17.50 -5.65 1.51
C TRP A 221 16.74 -6.83 2.12
N VAL A 222 15.58 -7.19 1.58
CA VAL A 222 14.81 -8.37 2.04
C VAL A 222 15.64 -9.64 1.93
N TYR A 223 16.35 -9.83 0.82
CA TYR A 223 17.21 -11.00 0.64
C TYR A 223 18.38 -11.02 1.63
N ALA A 224 19.01 -9.86 1.91
CA ALA A 224 20.08 -9.74 2.88
C ALA A 224 19.60 -10.10 4.30
N LEU A 225 18.43 -9.59 4.72
CA LEU A 225 17.84 -9.95 6.02
C LEU A 225 17.57 -11.46 6.11
N TYR A 226 16.95 -12.05 5.09
CA TYR A 226 16.70 -13.49 5.03
C TYR A 226 17.95 -14.35 5.15
N ARG A 227 19.12 -13.83 4.69
CA ARG A 227 20.40 -14.58 4.78
C ARG A 227 21.11 -14.41 6.11
N LEU A 228 20.71 -13.43 6.93
CA LEU A 228 21.28 -13.15 8.25
C LEU A 228 20.53 -13.87 9.37
N ASP A 229 19.26 -14.26 9.14
CA ASP A 229 18.45 -15.12 10.01
C ASP A 229 18.78 -16.61 9.76
#